data_fe095389d361e2f80613cea4cf342281
#
_entry.id   fe095389d361e2f80613cea4cf342281
#
_cell.length_a   1.000
_cell.length_b   1.000
_cell.length_c   1.000
_cell.angle_alpha   90.00
_cell.angle_beta   90.00
_cell.angle_gamma   90.00
#
_symmetry.space_group_name_H-M   'P 1'
#
loop_
_entity.id
_entity.type
_entity.pdbx_description
1 polymer ?
#
loop_
_entity_poly.entity_id
_entity_poly.type
_entity_poly.pdbx_seq_one_letter_code
_entity_poly.pdbx_strand_id
1 'polypeptide(L)'
;MEVQQFRTSLRRQCIHSFLYNSSLRDVPLETFNKTTGMEFQNGDFVAIILQLYEPNSSLDGHFSRYSTSAVQSQPAFPVGIGDKLRDLLVAGLISKVIDIEAEFIDDTLYCIVNLDPNSRESFIRSLKRIKDILKEHIDVFRYRFLLTASNFYSNYTFFPTAFQEARMLIPCKCALSGEGPFLWNDFPLPPLTLPKLSLKSECRRAAETRETKQIFCVIHDLIETHSTLFLTDPRLINSFLRQLFDAIWVIASNHTWLTP
;
A
#
# COMPACT_ATOMS: atom_id res chain seq x y z
N MET A 1 -10.62 23.85 -23.60
CA MET A 1 -9.51 22.90 -23.31
C MET A 1 -8.85 23.21 -21.97
N GLU A 2 -8.45 24.43 -21.68
CA GLU A 2 -7.77 24.82 -20.41
C GLU A 2 -8.56 24.55 -19.12
N VAL A 3 -9.88 24.85 -19.09
CA VAL A 3 -10.73 24.64 -17.91
C VAL A 3 -10.82 23.16 -17.52
N GLN A 4 -10.82 22.28 -18.51
CA GLN A 4 -10.93 20.83 -18.26
C GLN A 4 -9.61 20.26 -17.76
N GLN A 5 -8.48 20.74 -18.27
CA GLN A 5 -7.15 20.37 -17.77
C GLN A 5 -6.93 20.88 -16.34
N PHE A 6 -7.39 22.09 -16.03
CA PHE A 6 -7.32 22.65 -14.70
C PHE A 6 -8.14 21.82 -13.68
N ARG A 7 -9.38 21.43 -14.03
CA ARG A 7 -10.20 20.55 -13.18
C ARG A 7 -9.52 19.21 -12.91
N THR A 8 -8.97 18.57 -13.96
CA THR A 8 -8.25 17.31 -13.80
C THR A 8 -7.06 17.46 -12.86
N SER A 9 -6.31 18.56 -12.99
CA SER A 9 -5.18 18.84 -12.08
C SER A 9 -5.63 19.01 -10.61
N LEU A 10 -6.73 19.73 -10.37
CA LEU A 10 -7.28 19.89 -9.02
C LEU A 10 -7.75 18.57 -8.41
N ARG A 11 -8.42 17.72 -9.19
CA ARG A 11 -8.87 16.40 -8.74
C ARG A 11 -7.70 15.53 -8.30
N ARG A 12 -6.61 15.50 -9.06
CA ARG A 12 -5.38 14.77 -8.72
C ARG A 12 -4.70 15.32 -7.48
N GLN A 13 -4.66 16.64 -7.31
CA GLN A 13 -4.12 17.27 -6.11
C GLN A 13 -4.86 16.83 -4.83
N CYS A 14 -6.14 16.44 -4.91
CA CYS A 14 -6.86 15.89 -3.77
C CYS A 14 -6.24 14.60 -3.26
N ILE A 15 -5.82 13.71 -4.17
CA ILE A 15 -5.16 12.46 -3.80
C ILE A 15 -3.89 12.77 -3.02
N HIS A 16 -3.05 13.69 -3.51
CA HIS A 16 -1.87 14.15 -2.77
C HIS A 16 -2.22 14.71 -1.40
N SER A 17 -3.27 15.51 -1.30
CA SER A 17 -3.72 16.08 -0.02
C SER A 17 -4.13 14.99 0.97
N PHE A 18 -4.85 13.96 0.53
CA PHE A 18 -5.23 12.83 1.39
C PHE A 18 -4.04 11.95 1.79
N LEU A 19 -3.03 11.85 0.93
CA LEU A 19 -1.84 11.05 1.20
C LEU A 19 -0.88 11.73 2.20
N TYR A 20 -0.80 13.07 2.15
CA TYR A 20 0.25 13.83 2.85
C TYR A 20 -0.27 14.88 3.83
N ASN A 21 -1.52 15.33 3.71
CA ASN A 21 -2.10 16.40 4.53
C ASN A 21 -3.46 16.01 5.14
N SER A 22 -3.59 16.24 6.43
CA SER A 22 -4.85 16.02 7.17
C SER A 22 -5.79 17.24 7.18
N SER A 23 -5.45 18.32 6.47
CA SER A 23 -6.12 19.64 6.62
C SER A 23 -7.52 19.76 5.99
N LEU A 24 -7.96 18.77 5.21
CA LEU A 24 -9.30 18.79 4.58
C LEU A 24 -10.41 18.18 5.45
N ARG A 25 -10.13 17.88 6.72
CA ARG A 25 -11.03 17.08 7.58
C ARG A 25 -12.37 17.74 7.91
N ASP A 26 -12.46 19.07 7.88
CA ASP A 26 -13.62 19.80 8.36
C ASP A 26 -14.36 20.58 7.26
N VAL A 27 -14.08 20.31 6.00
CA VAL A 27 -14.73 21.01 4.89
C VAL A 27 -16.04 20.30 4.54
N PRO A 28 -17.18 20.99 4.42
CA PRO A 28 -18.43 20.39 3.93
C PRO A 28 -18.26 19.79 2.53
N LEU A 29 -18.90 18.64 2.27
CA LEU A 29 -18.77 17.90 1.01
C LEU A 29 -19.05 18.77 -0.22
N GLU A 30 -20.04 19.64 -0.16
CA GLU A 30 -20.39 20.57 -1.24
C GLU A 30 -19.25 21.56 -1.52
N THR A 31 -18.62 22.10 -0.49
CA THR A 31 -17.48 23.01 -0.62
C THR A 31 -16.28 22.28 -1.16
N PHE A 32 -16.03 21.05 -0.67
CA PHE A 32 -14.99 20.17 -1.17
C PHE A 32 -15.15 19.91 -2.67
N ASN A 33 -16.34 19.51 -3.11
CA ASN A 33 -16.65 19.27 -4.53
C ASN A 33 -16.42 20.51 -5.39
N LYS A 34 -16.88 21.69 -4.93
CA LYS A 34 -16.64 22.96 -5.65
C LYS A 34 -15.16 23.30 -5.78
N THR A 35 -14.38 23.06 -4.72
CA THR A 35 -12.95 23.39 -4.72
C THR A 35 -12.12 22.44 -5.57
N THR A 36 -12.48 21.16 -5.58
CA THR A 36 -11.69 20.11 -6.21
C THR A 36 -12.19 19.69 -7.60
N GLY A 37 -13.42 20.04 -7.92
CA GLY A 37 -14.08 19.57 -9.14
C GLY A 37 -14.55 18.11 -9.06
N MET A 38 -14.57 17.52 -7.86
CA MET A 38 -15.17 16.20 -7.62
C MET A 38 -16.71 16.30 -7.65
N GLU A 39 -17.35 15.15 -7.87
CA GLU A 39 -18.81 15.03 -7.88
C GLU A 39 -19.29 14.04 -6.80
N PHE A 40 -18.60 14.04 -5.67
CA PHE A 40 -18.92 13.16 -4.55
C PHE A 40 -20.33 13.42 -3.99
N GLN A 41 -21.01 12.34 -3.68
CA GLN A 41 -22.33 12.34 -3.05
C GLN A 41 -22.27 11.61 -1.71
N ASN A 42 -23.32 11.74 -0.91
CA ASN A 42 -23.48 10.92 0.29
C ASN A 42 -23.53 9.44 -0.11
N GLY A 43 -22.61 8.67 0.42
CA GLY A 43 -22.43 7.28 0.03
C GLY A 43 -21.21 6.67 0.71
N ASP A 44 -20.71 5.63 0.11
CA ASP A 44 -19.48 5.00 0.58
C ASP A 44 -18.25 5.56 -0.14
N PHE A 45 -17.16 5.63 0.62
CA PHE A 45 -15.84 6.08 0.17
C PHE A 45 -14.83 4.97 0.39
N VAL A 46 -14.03 4.67 -0.63
CA VAL A 46 -13.03 3.61 -0.64
C VAL A 46 -11.75 4.12 -1.27
N ALA A 47 -10.62 3.79 -0.67
CA ALA A 47 -9.31 3.98 -1.28
C ALA A 47 -8.82 2.67 -1.89
N ILE A 48 -8.28 2.76 -3.11
CA ILE A 48 -7.63 1.64 -3.81
C ILE A 48 -6.17 2.00 -4.03
N ILE A 49 -5.29 1.03 -3.85
CA ILE A 49 -3.87 1.12 -4.20
C ILE A 49 -3.55 -0.02 -5.17
N LEU A 50 -2.97 0.34 -6.32
CA LEU A 50 -2.36 -0.60 -7.25
C LEU A 50 -0.87 -0.30 -7.30
N GLN A 51 -0.05 -1.19 -6.75
CA GLN A 51 1.40 -1.06 -6.73
C GLN A 51 2.03 -1.98 -7.77
N LEU A 52 2.90 -1.42 -8.63
CA LEU A 52 3.73 -2.20 -9.54
C LEU A 52 5.03 -2.63 -8.87
N TYR A 53 5.54 -3.81 -9.23
CA TYR A 53 6.85 -4.28 -8.77
C TYR A 53 7.46 -5.27 -9.76
N GLU A 54 8.79 -5.38 -9.72
CA GLU A 54 9.51 -6.39 -10.50
C GLU A 54 9.48 -7.75 -9.78
N PRO A 55 9.27 -8.87 -10.49
CA PRO A 55 9.21 -10.20 -9.88
C PRO A 55 10.47 -10.61 -9.13
N ASN A 56 11.62 -10.08 -9.55
CA ASN A 56 12.94 -10.41 -9.01
C ASN A 56 13.46 -9.35 -8.02
N SER A 57 12.71 -8.30 -7.74
CA SER A 57 13.04 -7.41 -6.64
C SER A 57 12.84 -8.22 -5.36
N SER A 58 13.90 -8.92 -4.95
CA SER A 58 14.00 -9.51 -3.62
C SER A 58 13.62 -8.46 -2.58
N LEU A 59 13.29 -8.87 -1.37
CA LEU A 59 12.98 -7.99 -0.22
C LEU A 59 13.96 -6.82 -0.05
N ASP A 60 15.15 -6.92 -0.64
CA ASP A 60 16.19 -5.89 -0.72
C ASP A 60 15.73 -4.54 -1.29
N GLY A 61 14.82 -4.51 -2.24
CA GLY A 61 14.34 -3.25 -2.85
C GLY A 61 13.56 -2.35 -1.87
N HIS A 62 12.89 -2.90 -0.86
CA HIS A 62 12.19 -2.12 0.14
C HIS A 62 13.11 -1.58 1.24
N PHE A 63 14.18 -2.29 1.59
CA PHE A 63 15.18 -1.83 2.55
C PHE A 63 16.12 -0.78 1.96
N SER A 64 16.37 -0.80 0.65
CA SER A 64 17.24 0.16 -0.04
C SER A 64 16.73 1.60 -0.01
N ARG A 65 15.43 1.84 0.14
CA ARG A 65 14.87 3.22 0.23
C ARG A 65 15.27 3.96 1.51
N TYR A 66 15.76 3.25 2.51
CA TYR A 66 16.24 3.83 3.77
C TYR A 66 17.77 3.95 3.85
N SER A 67 18.51 3.41 2.88
CA SER A 67 19.96 3.58 2.82
C SER A 67 20.30 4.81 1.97
N THR A 68 20.83 5.84 2.61
CA THR A 68 21.14 7.19 2.06
C THR A 68 22.31 7.22 1.08
N SER A 69 22.78 6.10 0.52
CA SER A 69 24.01 6.08 -0.27
C SER A 69 24.04 5.21 -1.53
N ALA A 70 22.93 4.64 -1.94
CA ALA A 70 22.89 3.99 -3.26
C ALA A 70 21.87 4.70 -4.14
N VAL A 71 22.35 5.49 -5.10
CA VAL A 71 21.59 5.88 -6.29
C VAL A 71 21.41 4.61 -7.12
N GLN A 72 20.56 3.69 -6.64
CA GLN A 72 20.02 2.66 -7.50
C GLN A 72 19.01 3.36 -8.39
N SER A 73 19.29 3.35 -9.69
CA SER A 73 18.33 3.75 -10.71
C SER A 73 17.02 3.02 -10.41
N GLN A 74 15.98 3.78 -10.02
CA GLN A 74 14.62 3.24 -9.93
C GLN A 74 14.35 2.53 -11.26
N PRO A 75 13.74 1.33 -11.25
CA PRO A 75 13.32 0.71 -12.49
C PRO A 75 12.49 1.73 -13.25
N ALA A 76 12.99 2.15 -14.41
CA ALA A 76 12.27 3.09 -15.24
C ALA A 76 11.08 2.34 -15.84
N PHE A 77 9.92 2.48 -15.24
CA PHE A 77 8.68 1.96 -15.83
C PHE A 77 8.48 2.55 -17.22
N PRO A 78 7.94 1.78 -18.16
CA PRO A 78 7.67 2.29 -19.50
C PRO A 78 6.83 3.57 -19.42
N VAL A 79 7.23 4.58 -20.21
CA VAL A 79 6.52 5.85 -20.27
C VAL A 79 5.05 5.59 -20.63
N GLY A 80 4.14 6.18 -19.87
CA GLY A 80 2.69 6.06 -20.08
C GLY A 80 2.04 4.80 -19.46
N ILE A 81 2.79 3.93 -18.79
CA ILE A 81 2.18 2.76 -18.12
C ILE A 81 1.20 3.20 -17.02
N GLY A 82 1.54 4.25 -16.26
CA GLY A 82 0.68 4.79 -15.22
C GLY A 82 -0.65 5.31 -15.77
N ASP A 83 -0.61 6.05 -16.88
CA ASP A 83 -1.83 6.53 -17.54
C ASP A 83 -2.70 5.38 -18.05
N LYS A 84 -2.08 4.38 -18.67
CA LYS A 84 -2.81 3.20 -19.16
C LYS A 84 -3.47 2.42 -18.02
N LEU A 85 -2.77 2.22 -16.90
CA LEU A 85 -3.32 1.52 -15.74
C LEU A 85 -4.45 2.31 -15.08
N ARG A 86 -4.28 3.62 -14.97
CA ARG A 86 -5.34 4.51 -14.51
C ARG A 86 -6.58 4.38 -15.39
N ASP A 87 -6.43 4.48 -16.70
CA ASP A 87 -7.55 4.44 -17.64
C ASP A 87 -8.26 3.07 -17.60
N LEU A 88 -7.52 1.97 -17.48
CA LEU A 88 -8.10 0.64 -17.32
C LEU A 88 -8.88 0.49 -16.01
N LEU A 89 -8.32 0.97 -14.89
CA LEU A 89 -8.97 0.92 -13.59
C LEU A 89 -10.25 1.76 -13.57
N VAL A 90 -10.16 3.01 -14.04
CA VAL A 90 -11.29 3.94 -14.11
C VAL A 90 -12.37 3.40 -15.03
N ALA A 91 -12.03 2.98 -16.24
CA ALA A 91 -12.99 2.41 -17.21
C ALA A 91 -13.70 1.16 -16.67
N GLY A 92 -12.98 0.32 -15.92
CA GLY A 92 -13.55 -0.89 -15.33
C GLY A 92 -14.50 -0.63 -14.16
N LEU A 93 -14.35 0.51 -13.46
CA LEU A 93 -15.15 0.87 -12.29
C LEU A 93 -16.23 1.92 -12.56
N ILE A 94 -16.09 2.78 -13.56
CA ILE A 94 -16.93 3.98 -13.78
C ILE A 94 -18.42 3.71 -13.76
N SER A 95 -18.85 2.55 -14.26
CA SER A 95 -20.28 2.18 -14.29
C SER A 95 -20.81 1.68 -12.93
N LYS A 96 -19.98 1.60 -11.91
CA LYS A 96 -20.31 1.06 -10.58
C LYS A 96 -20.09 2.06 -9.46
N VAL A 97 -19.64 3.25 -9.79
CA VAL A 97 -19.28 4.30 -8.83
C VAL A 97 -20.00 5.60 -9.18
N ILE A 98 -20.14 6.48 -8.20
CA ILE A 98 -20.69 7.82 -8.36
C ILE A 98 -19.60 8.72 -8.97
N ASP A 99 -18.41 8.68 -8.36
CA ASP A 99 -17.24 9.41 -8.85
C ASP A 99 -15.95 8.67 -8.49
N ILE A 100 -14.95 8.83 -9.34
CA ILE A 100 -13.65 8.17 -9.21
C ILE A 100 -12.55 9.07 -9.74
N GLU A 101 -11.44 9.13 -9.01
CA GLU A 101 -10.20 9.75 -9.48
C GLU A 101 -9.00 8.89 -9.11
N ALA A 102 -8.00 8.86 -9.98
CA ALA A 102 -6.80 8.08 -9.79
C ALA A 102 -5.56 8.85 -10.25
N GLU A 103 -4.47 8.74 -9.48
CA GLU A 103 -3.18 9.37 -9.75
C GLU A 103 -2.05 8.37 -9.58
N PHE A 104 -1.15 8.33 -10.56
CA PHE A 104 0.04 7.47 -10.54
C PHE A 104 1.22 8.28 -9.98
N ILE A 105 1.75 7.82 -8.86
CA ILE A 105 2.87 8.46 -8.16
C ILE A 105 3.95 7.39 -7.99
N ASP A 106 5.11 7.63 -8.57
CA ASP A 106 6.26 6.71 -8.60
C ASP A 106 5.91 5.34 -9.25
N ASP A 107 5.69 4.31 -8.43
CA ASP A 107 5.35 2.94 -8.83
C ASP A 107 3.91 2.54 -8.44
N THR A 108 3.13 3.49 -7.95
CA THR A 108 1.87 3.22 -7.28
C THR A 108 0.75 4.10 -7.84
N LEU A 109 -0.35 3.47 -8.24
CA LEU A 109 -1.59 4.14 -8.57
C LEU A 109 -2.45 4.23 -7.31
N TYR A 110 -2.76 5.45 -6.90
CA TYR A 110 -3.67 5.77 -5.81
C TYR A 110 -5.02 6.18 -6.38
N CYS A 111 -6.09 5.60 -5.85
CA CYS A 111 -7.42 5.88 -6.34
C CYS A 111 -8.38 6.16 -5.19
N ILE A 112 -9.19 7.20 -5.35
CA ILE A 112 -10.31 7.54 -4.47
C ILE A 112 -11.61 7.25 -5.21
N VAL A 113 -12.54 6.60 -4.51
CA VAL A 113 -13.80 6.13 -5.08
C VAL A 113 -14.94 6.53 -4.18
N ASN A 114 -16.01 7.07 -4.78
CA ASN A 114 -17.30 7.28 -4.13
C ASN A 114 -18.35 6.40 -4.82
N LEU A 115 -19.12 5.65 -4.04
CA LEU A 115 -20.12 4.71 -4.56
C LEU A 115 -21.40 4.69 -3.72
N ASP A 116 -22.49 4.23 -4.34
CA ASP A 116 -23.72 3.95 -3.62
C ASP A 116 -23.52 2.75 -2.66
N PRO A 117 -23.95 2.82 -1.39
CA PRO A 117 -23.82 1.73 -0.44
C PRO A 117 -24.40 0.39 -0.92
N ASN A 118 -25.46 0.43 -1.72
CA ASN A 118 -26.06 -0.77 -2.31
C ASN A 118 -25.20 -1.40 -3.42
N SER A 119 -24.18 -0.68 -3.89
CA SER A 119 -23.29 -1.12 -4.98
C SER A 119 -22.03 -1.84 -4.49
N ARG A 120 -21.83 -2.01 -3.17
CA ARG A 120 -20.60 -2.62 -2.59
C ARG A 120 -20.24 -3.97 -3.21
N GLU A 121 -21.18 -4.89 -3.29
CA GLU A 121 -20.92 -6.23 -3.85
C GLU A 121 -20.58 -6.18 -5.34
N SER A 122 -21.29 -5.33 -6.10
CA SER A 122 -21.04 -5.18 -7.54
C SER A 122 -19.68 -4.53 -7.78
N PHE A 123 -19.29 -3.58 -6.93
CA PHE A 123 -17.99 -2.95 -6.93
C PHE A 123 -16.86 -3.97 -6.67
N ILE A 124 -16.99 -4.79 -5.60
CA ILE A 124 -16.01 -5.84 -5.28
C ILE A 124 -15.86 -6.83 -6.44
N ARG A 125 -16.98 -7.26 -7.05
CA ARG A 125 -16.93 -8.14 -8.22
C ARG A 125 -16.22 -7.49 -9.41
N SER A 126 -16.46 -6.20 -9.63
CA SER A 126 -15.77 -5.44 -10.69
C SER A 126 -14.28 -5.31 -10.41
N LEU A 127 -13.90 -5.08 -9.15
CA LEU A 127 -12.50 -4.99 -8.75
C LEU A 127 -11.75 -6.33 -8.99
N LYS A 128 -12.40 -7.46 -8.69
CA LYS A 128 -11.86 -8.80 -9.00
C LYS A 128 -11.68 -9.02 -10.51
N ARG A 129 -12.66 -8.58 -11.33
CA ARG A 129 -12.58 -8.68 -12.78
C ARG A 129 -11.47 -7.79 -13.37
N ILE A 130 -11.32 -6.60 -12.83
CA ILE A 130 -10.27 -5.66 -13.27
C ILE A 130 -8.88 -6.25 -13.00
N LYS A 131 -8.68 -6.95 -11.90
CA LYS A 131 -7.43 -7.67 -11.62
C LYS A 131 -7.05 -8.57 -12.82
N ASP A 132 -7.98 -9.34 -13.34
CA ASP A 132 -7.70 -10.24 -14.45
C ASP A 132 -7.35 -9.47 -15.74
N ILE A 133 -8.06 -8.38 -16.01
CA ILE A 133 -7.75 -7.48 -17.15
C ILE A 133 -6.36 -6.84 -16.98
N LEU A 134 -6.04 -6.34 -15.79
CA LEU A 134 -4.75 -5.74 -15.49
C LEU A 134 -3.62 -6.76 -15.67
N LYS A 135 -3.84 -8.00 -15.26
CA LYS A 135 -2.87 -9.08 -15.42
C LYS A 135 -2.51 -9.28 -16.88
N GLU A 136 -3.49 -9.42 -17.77
CA GLU A 136 -3.27 -9.58 -19.22
C GLU A 136 -2.45 -8.42 -19.81
N HIS A 137 -2.66 -7.19 -19.32
CA HIS A 137 -1.94 -6.02 -19.81
C HIS A 137 -0.55 -5.85 -19.20
N ILE A 138 -0.34 -6.21 -17.94
CA ILE A 138 0.92 -6.00 -17.20
C ILE A 138 1.93 -7.11 -17.50
N ASP A 139 1.50 -8.35 -17.71
CA ASP A 139 2.37 -9.49 -18.04
C ASP A 139 3.22 -9.23 -19.29
N VAL A 140 2.71 -8.43 -20.25
CA VAL A 140 3.45 -8.00 -21.44
C VAL A 140 4.73 -7.22 -21.08
N PHE A 141 4.73 -6.51 -19.94
CA PHE A 141 5.86 -5.68 -19.49
C PHE A 141 6.77 -6.38 -18.50
N ARG A 142 6.51 -7.66 -18.15
CA ARG A 142 7.25 -8.42 -17.14
C ARG A 142 7.20 -7.83 -15.72
N TYR A 143 6.23 -6.98 -15.44
CA TYR A 143 5.95 -6.50 -14.09
C TYR A 143 4.89 -7.36 -13.43
N ARG A 144 4.83 -7.27 -12.13
CA ARG A 144 3.72 -7.74 -11.32
C ARG A 144 3.05 -6.56 -10.66
N PHE A 145 1.85 -6.77 -10.19
CA PHE A 145 1.12 -5.75 -9.44
C PHE A 145 0.49 -6.34 -8.19
N LEU A 146 0.16 -5.45 -7.29
CA LEU A 146 -0.64 -5.74 -6.11
C LEU A 146 -1.80 -4.77 -6.08
N LEU A 147 -3.01 -5.29 -5.99
CA LEU A 147 -4.23 -4.50 -5.88
C LEU A 147 -4.79 -4.66 -4.46
N THR A 148 -4.93 -3.54 -3.74
CA THR A 148 -5.48 -3.50 -2.39
C THR A 148 -6.59 -2.47 -2.29
N ALA A 149 -7.56 -2.69 -1.39
CA ALA A 149 -8.62 -1.73 -1.13
C ALA A 149 -8.92 -1.64 0.38
N SER A 150 -9.23 -0.44 0.83
CA SER A 150 -9.61 -0.13 2.21
C SER A 150 -10.97 -0.70 2.58
N ASN A 151 -11.37 -0.45 3.82
CA ASN A 151 -12.77 -0.54 4.23
C ASN A 151 -13.63 0.52 3.52
N PHE A 152 -14.96 0.37 3.61
CA PHE A 152 -15.95 1.35 3.16
C PHE A 152 -16.23 2.35 4.28
N TYR A 153 -16.12 3.63 3.97
CA TYR A 153 -16.36 4.73 4.89
C TYR A 153 -17.55 5.58 4.43
N SER A 154 -18.36 6.05 5.36
CA SER A 154 -19.52 6.90 5.06
C SER A 154 -19.17 8.38 4.83
N ASN A 155 -17.88 8.75 4.95
CA ASN A 155 -17.45 10.13 4.79
C ASN A 155 -16.07 10.18 4.10
N TYR A 156 -15.92 11.10 3.14
CA TYR A 156 -14.69 11.31 2.39
C TYR A 156 -13.50 11.75 3.27
N THR A 157 -13.76 12.36 4.43
CA THR A 157 -12.71 12.77 5.38
C THR A 157 -11.89 11.60 5.91
N PHE A 158 -12.37 10.37 5.75
CA PHE A 158 -11.64 9.15 6.10
C PHE A 158 -10.66 8.66 5.03
N PHE A 159 -10.53 9.31 3.87
CA PHE A 159 -9.55 8.87 2.86
C PHE A 159 -8.11 8.72 3.39
N PRO A 160 -7.57 9.59 4.27
CA PRO A 160 -6.26 9.36 4.86
C PRO A 160 -6.18 8.02 5.62
N THR A 161 -7.21 7.66 6.37
CA THR A 161 -7.31 6.37 7.06
C THR A 161 -7.49 5.22 6.06
N ALA A 162 -8.33 5.41 5.06
CA ALA A 162 -8.57 4.44 4.00
C ALA A 162 -7.28 4.11 3.22
N PHE A 163 -6.48 5.11 2.85
CA PHE A 163 -5.17 4.88 2.23
C PHE A 163 -4.20 4.18 3.17
N GLN A 164 -4.22 4.48 4.46
CA GLN A 164 -3.39 3.79 5.44
C GLN A 164 -3.78 2.30 5.53
N GLU A 165 -5.07 1.98 5.58
CA GLU A 165 -5.56 0.60 5.55
C GLU A 165 -5.11 -0.15 4.29
N ALA A 166 -5.33 0.44 3.11
CA ALA A 166 -4.93 -0.17 1.85
C ALA A 166 -3.41 -0.39 1.78
N ARG A 167 -2.59 0.54 2.32
CA ARG A 167 -1.12 0.38 2.45
C ARG A 167 -0.73 -0.75 3.39
N MET A 168 -1.46 -0.96 4.48
CA MET A 168 -1.19 -2.05 5.43
C MET A 168 -1.41 -3.43 4.80
N LEU A 169 -2.11 -3.54 3.67
CA LEU A 169 -2.29 -4.79 2.92
C LEU A 169 -1.15 -5.06 1.93
N ILE A 170 -0.25 -4.13 1.69
CA ILE A 170 0.89 -4.33 0.76
C ILE A 170 1.73 -5.56 1.10
N PRO A 171 2.00 -5.91 2.38
CA PRO A 171 2.72 -7.13 2.73
C PRO A 171 2.04 -8.43 2.28
N CYS A 172 0.76 -8.41 1.91
CA CYS A 172 0.07 -9.59 1.41
C CYS A 172 0.77 -10.22 0.19
N LYS A 173 1.48 -9.41 -0.61
CA LYS A 173 2.29 -9.92 -1.72
C LYS A 173 3.38 -10.91 -1.30
N CYS A 174 3.87 -10.80 -0.05
CA CYS A 174 4.92 -11.64 0.49
C CYS A 174 4.37 -12.89 1.18
N ALA A 175 3.21 -12.78 1.81
CA ALA A 175 2.60 -13.85 2.61
C ALA A 175 1.61 -14.70 1.80
N LEU A 176 0.91 -14.09 0.86
CA LEU A 176 -0.12 -14.74 0.06
C LEU A 176 0.31 -14.72 -1.41
N SER A 177 0.27 -15.86 -2.04
CA SER A 177 0.53 -15.95 -3.48
C SER A 177 -0.64 -15.29 -4.22
N GLY A 178 -0.38 -14.16 -4.89
CA GLY A 178 -1.40 -13.53 -5.74
C GLY A 178 -1.26 -12.02 -5.86
N GLU A 179 -2.04 -11.48 -6.76
CA GLU A 179 -2.03 -10.06 -7.16
C GLU A 179 -3.19 -9.29 -6.49
N GLY A 180 -3.99 -9.97 -5.69
CA GLY A 180 -5.21 -9.44 -5.06
C GLY A 180 -6.46 -9.64 -5.91
N PRO A 181 -7.50 -8.79 -5.81
CA PRO A 181 -7.56 -7.69 -4.85
C PRO A 181 -7.61 -8.20 -3.41
N PHE A 182 -6.78 -7.60 -2.55
CA PHE A 182 -6.86 -7.81 -1.11
C PHE A 182 -7.70 -6.69 -0.51
N LEU A 183 -8.80 -7.06 0.14
CA LEU A 183 -9.71 -6.12 0.77
C LEU A 183 -9.44 -6.08 2.27
N TRP A 184 -9.53 -4.91 2.88
CA TRP A 184 -9.34 -4.77 4.33
C TRP A 184 -10.20 -5.73 5.14
N ASN A 185 -11.46 -5.93 4.70
CA ASN A 185 -12.43 -6.78 5.37
C ASN A 185 -12.24 -8.28 5.14
N ASP A 186 -11.31 -8.69 4.28
CA ASP A 186 -10.95 -10.11 4.10
C ASP A 186 -10.10 -10.63 5.27
N PHE A 187 -9.61 -9.73 6.15
CA PHE A 187 -8.73 -10.04 7.27
C PHE A 187 -9.42 -9.82 8.62
N PRO A 188 -8.90 -10.42 9.71
CA PRO A 188 -9.49 -10.30 11.05
C PRO A 188 -9.72 -8.86 11.49
N LEU A 189 -10.88 -8.58 12.08
CA LEU A 189 -11.23 -7.29 12.65
C LEU A 189 -11.57 -7.45 14.14
N PRO A 190 -10.90 -6.74 15.06
CA PRO A 190 -9.79 -5.81 14.82
C PRO A 190 -8.53 -6.52 14.30
N PRO A 191 -7.58 -5.79 13.69
CA PRO A 191 -6.30 -6.37 13.29
C PRO A 191 -5.64 -7.11 14.45
N LEU A 192 -5.06 -8.27 14.17
CA LEU A 192 -4.34 -9.03 15.17
C LEU A 192 -3.15 -8.21 15.68
N THR A 193 -2.79 -8.41 16.93
CA THR A 193 -1.61 -7.78 17.53
C THR A 193 -0.47 -8.78 17.60
N LEU A 194 0.68 -8.38 17.08
CA LEU A 194 1.87 -9.19 17.23
C LEU A 194 2.32 -9.19 18.69
N PRO A 195 2.56 -10.35 19.30
CA PRO A 195 3.17 -10.41 20.62
C PRO A 195 4.48 -9.63 20.66
N LYS A 196 4.78 -8.99 21.78
CA LYS A 196 6.05 -8.28 21.94
C LYS A 196 7.18 -9.28 21.83
N LEU A 197 7.95 -9.20 20.76
CA LEU A 197 9.05 -10.12 20.52
C LEU A 197 10.18 -9.87 21.53
N SER A 198 10.70 -10.91 22.15
CA SER A 198 11.87 -10.84 23.01
C SER A 198 13.19 -10.73 22.22
N LEU A 199 13.11 -10.08 21.05
CA LEU A 199 14.18 -9.93 20.07
C LEU A 199 15.48 -9.36 20.66
N LYS A 200 15.37 -8.49 21.69
CA LYS A 200 16.54 -7.81 22.25
C LYS A 200 17.56 -8.77 22.87
N SER A 201 17.12 -9.83 23.56
CA SER A 201 18.02 -10.77 24.19
C SER A 201 18.68 -11.71 23.21
N GLU A 202 17.93 -12.20 22.23
CA GLU A 202 18.41 -13.16 21.21
C GLU A 202 19.31 -12.49 20.19
N CYS A 203 18.90 -11.35 19.65
CA CYS A 203 19.73 -10.57 18.75
C CYS A 203 20.97 -10.01 19.45
N ARG A 204 20.87 -9.61 20.73
CA ARG A 204 22.02 -9.15 21.49
C ARG A 204 23.06 -10.25 21.65
N ARG A 205 22.63 -11.46 22.03
CA ARG A 205 23.53 -12.61 22.14
C ARG A 205 24.18 -12.95 20.79
N ALA A 206 23.42 -12.92 19.68
CA ALA A 206 23.93 -13.14 18.35
C ALA A 206 24.94 -12.06 17.91
N ALA A 207 24.73 -10.81 18.31
CA ALA A 207 25.66 -9.71 18.04
C ALA A 207 26.94 -9.80 18.87
N GLU A 208 26.87 -10.26 20.14
CA GLU A 208 28.01 -10.44 21.02
C GLU A 208 28.97 -11.51 20.47
N THR A 209 28.47 -12.53 19.78
CA THR A 209 29.27 -13.57 19.14
C THR A 209 29.94 -13.13 17.83
N ARG A 210 29.59 -11.94 17.31
CA ARG A 210 30.06 -11.39 16.01
C ARG A 210 29.80 -12.29 14.80
N GLU A 211 28.92 -13.26 14.93
CA GLU A 211 28.56 -14.17 13.85
C GLU A 211 27.30 -13.73 13.14
N THR A 212 27.45 -13.05 11.99
CA THR A 212 26.30 -12.63 11.15
C THR A 212 25.37 -13.78 10.81
N LYS A 213 25.90 -15.00 10.66
CA LYS A 213 25.07 -16.20 10.40
C LYS A 213 24.08 -16.48 11.54
N GLN A 214 24.46 -16.23 12.79
CA GLN A 214 23.55 -16.44 13.95
C GLN A 214 22.39 -15.45 13.95
N ILE A 215 22.63 -14.20 13.50
CA ILE A 215 21.55 -13.21 13.35
C ILE A 215 20.54 -13.68 12.31
N PHE A 216 21.00 -14.19 11.16
CA PHE A 216 20.12 -14.75 10.15
C PHE A 216 19.34 -15.97 10.64
N CYS A 217 19.96 -16.87 11.40
CA CYS A 217 19.26 -18.00 12.00
C CYS A 217 18.14 -17.53 12.96
N VAL A 218 18.43 -16.56 13.84
CA VAL A 218 17.42 -16.00 14.75
C VAL A 218 16.25 -15.37 13.99
N ILE A 219 16.53 -14.60 12.92
CA ILE A 219 15.50 -14.02 12.08
C ILE A 219 14.66 -15.10 11.40
N HIS A 220 15.31 -16.11 10.84
CA HIS A 220 14.64 -17.22 10.18
C HIS A 220 13.72 -17.97 11.14
N ASP A 221 14.21 -18.34 12.30
CA ASP A 221 13.44 -19.05 13.33
C ASP A 221 12.22 -18.23 13.81
N LEU A 222 12.39 -16.91 13.92
CA LEU A 222 11.30 -16.01 14.28
C LEU A 222 10.23 -15.93 13.16
N ILE A 223 10.65 -15.88 11.90
CA ILE A 223 9.72 -15.89 10.76
C ILE A 223 8.97 -17.22 10.72
N GLU A 224 9.66 -18.35 10.87
CA GLU A 224 9.03 -19.68 10.90
C GLU A 224 8.04 -19.80 12.07
N THR A 225 8.45 -19.40 13.27
CA THR A 225 7.60 -19.45 14.48
C THR A 225 6.31 -18.65 14.32
N HIS A 226 6.36 -17.52 13.60
CA HIS A 226 5.20 -16.63 13.40
C HIS A 226 4.54 -16.79 12.03
N SER A 227 4.99 -17.73 11.20
CA SER A 227 4.50 -17.91 9.82
C SER A 227 2.99 -18.09 9.74
N THR A 228 2.41 -18.92 10.60
CA THR A 228 0.96 -19.15 10.66
C THR A 228 0.20 -17.85 10.97
N LEU A 229 0.75 -17.02 11.86
CA LEU A 229 0.14 -15.74 12.21
C LEU A 229 0.19 -14.77 11.04
N PHE A 230 1.29 -14.72 10.29
CA PHE A 230 1.43 -13.89 9.09
C PHE A 230 0.53 -14.35 7.95
N LEU A 231 0.29 -15.65 7.81
CA LEU A 231 -0.69 -16.17 6.83
C LEU A 231 -2.12 -15.80 7.21
N THR A 232 -2.43 -15.71 8.51
CA THR A 232 -3.75 -15.33 9.00
C THR A 232 -3.98 -13.81 8.88
N ASP A 233 -2.98 -13.01 9.22
CA ASP A 233 -3.05 -11.55 9.10
C ASP A 233 -1.71 -10.97 8.59
N PRO A 234 -1.54 -10.86 7.27
CA PRO A 234 -0.30 -10.35 6.67
C PRO A 234 0.09 -8.92 7.08
N ARG A 235 -0.87 -8.14 7.62
CA ARG A 235 -0.60 -6.78 8.12
C ARG A 235 0.39 -6.77 9.29
N LEU A 236 0.51 -7.89 9.99
CA LEU A 236 1.48 -8.08 11.08
C LEU A 236 2.93 -8.06 10.61
N ILE A 237 3.20 -8.35 9.34
CA ILE A 237 4.55 -8.35 8.77
C ILE A 237 5.21 -6.99 8.97
N ASN A 238 4.51 -5.89 8.73
CA ASN A 238 5.05 -4.55 8.94
C ASN A 238 5.42 -4.29 10.42
N SER A 239 4.57 -4.73 11.34
CA SER A 239 4.83 -4.61 12.78
C SER A 239 6.03 -5.48 13.20
N PHE A 240 6.14 -6.67 12.64
CA PHE A 240 7.26 -7.57 12.86
C PHE A 240 8.57 -6.97 12.37
N LEU A 241 8.61 -6.51 11.12
CA LEU A 241 9.80 -5.89 10.53
C LEU A 241 10.23 -4.65 11.31
N ARG A 242 9.29 -3.83 11.79
CA ARG A 242 9.59 -2.67 12.63
C ARG A 242 10.24 -3.09 13.95
N GLN A 243 9.67 -4.08 14.65
CA GLN A 243 10.24 -4.57 15.91
C GLN A 243 11.63 -5.18 15.70
N LEU A 244 11.82 -5.92 14.60
CA LEU A 244 13.10 -6.49 14.20
C LEU A 244 14.13 -5.39 13.92
N PHE A 245 13.76 -4.39 13.12
CA PHE A 245 14.64 -3.27 12.80
C PHE A 245 15.05 -2.48 14.05
N ASP A 246 14.09 -2.15 14.91
CA ASP A 246 14.36 -1.46 16.18
C ASP A 246 15.33 -2.26 17.09
N ALA A 247 15.18 -3.58 17.10
CA ALA A 247 16.08 -4.45 17.87
C ALA A 247 17.51 -4.46 17.29
N ILE A 248 17.64 -4.59 15.98
CA ILE A 248 18.94 -4.56 15.28
C ILE A 248 19.60 -3.19 15.43
N TRP A 249 18.83 -2.10 15.27
CA TRP A 249 19.34 -0.74 15.42
C TRP A 249 19.91 -0.45 16.79
N VAL A 250 19.19 -0.86 17.85
CA VAL A 250 19.67 -0.71 19.25
C VAL A 250 20.98 -1.47 19.47
N ILE A 251 21.16 -2.62 18.82
CA ILE A 251 22.39 -3.40 18.93
C ILE A 251 23.52 -2.71 18.16
N ALA A 252 23.26 -2.30 16.91
CA ALA A 252 24.24 -1.63 16.06
C ALA A 252 24.73 -0.29 16.67
N SER A 253 23.83 0.48 17.30
CA SER A 253 24.18 1.75 17.93
C SER A 253 24.95 1.61 19.24
N ASN A 254 24.79 0.49 19.96
CA ASN A 254 25.53 0.21 21.18
C ASN A 254 26.92 -0.42 20.96
N HIS A 255 27.16 -0.94 19.78
CA HIS A 255 28.46 -1.45 19.38
C HIS A 255 29.08 -0.49 18.37
N THR A 256 30.25 0.06 18.67
CA THR A 256 31.03 1.02 17.87
C THR A 256 31.44 0.52 16.46
N TRP A 257 30.58 -0.24 15.81
CA TRP A 257 30.78 -0.79 14.48
C TRP A 257 30.52 0.23 13.35
N LEU A 258 29.94 1.37 13.70
CA LEU A 258 29.62 2.46 12.78
C LEU A 258 30.63 3.65 12.87
N THR A 259 31.76 3.48 13.56
CA THR A 259 32.87 4.42 13.42
C THR A 259 33.70 4.00 12.22
N PRO A 260 33.87 4.91 11.23
CA PRO A 260 34.65 4.67 10.02
C PRO A 260 36.10 4.39 10.32
#